data_cb5cce51d75b7fb4da4c117bc8af9918
#
_entry.id   cb5cce51d75b7fb4da4c117bc8af9918
#
_cell.length_a   1.000
_cell.length_b   1.000
_cell.length_c   1.000
_cell.angle_alpha   90.00
_cell.angle_beta   90.00
_cell.angle_gamma   90.00
#
_symmetry.space_group_name_H-M   'P 1'
#
loop_
_entity.id
_entity.type
_entity.pdbx_description
1 polymer ?
#
loop_
_entity_poly.entity_id
_entity_poly.type
_entity_poly.pdbx_seq_one_letter_code
_entity_poly.pdbx_strand_id
1 'polypeptide(L)'
;APLTSEEILQTPNAVHIPETIGSVVPAYNLPVEGLKLTGPILGDIFLGKITKWNDPKIQSINSGLSLPADDIVVVHRSDGSGTTFVWTDYLSNVSSGWEQQIGKGKSVEWPVGVGAPGNEGVANSINTTPNSIGYVELAYAITTGMKHAAVQNQAGNFIQASINATKAAVAVAAPSLPAGDQPQSWTNVTVVNAPGADS
;
A
#
# COMPACT_ATOMS: atom_id res chain seq x y z
N ALA A 1 -2.24 10.75 6.87
CA ALA A 1 -1.05 10.53 7.71
C ALA A 1 -1.17 11.34 8.99
N PRO A 2 -0.68 10.85 10.12
CA PRO A 2 -0.59 11.65 11.34
C PRO A 2 0.22 12.93 11.14
N LEU A 3 0.02 13.92 12.02
CA LEU A 3 0.88 15.10 12.07
C LEU A 3 2.28 14.70 12.53
N THR A 4 3.29 15.29 11.93
CA THR A 4 4.68 15.17 12.43
C THR A 4 4.85 15.97 13.72
N SER A 5 5.92 15.69 14.49
CA SER A 5 6.22 16.46 15.69
C SER A 5 6.40 17.96 15.39
N GLU A 6 6.96 18.31 14.23
CA GLU A 6 7.13 19.69 13.79
C GLU A 6 5.78 20.36 13.47
N GLU A 7 4.89 19.67 12.73
CA GLU A 7 3.54 20.16 12.44
C GLU A 7 2.74 20.37 13.74
N ILE A 8 2.87 19.49 14.74
CA ILE A 8 2.24 19.63 16.06
C ILE A 8 2.74 20.88 16.80
N LEU A 9 4.04 21.15 16.76
CA LEU A 9 4.60 22.37 17.39
C LEU A 9 4.03 23.64 16.77
N GLN A 10 3.76 23.64 15.47
CA GLN A 10 3.14 24.77 14.76
C GLN A 10 1.64 24.88 15.00
N THR A 11 0.98 23.77 15.37
CA THR A 11 -0.47 23.70 15.60
C THR A 11 -0.80 23.02 16.95
N PRO A 12 -0.43 23.64 18.09
CA PRO A 12 -0.48 22.98 19.41
C PRO A 12 -1.90 22.63 19.88
N ASN A 13 -2.92 23.26 19.30
CA ASN A 13 -4.34 22.99 19.60
C ASN A 13 -5.03 22.09 18.55
N ALA A 14 -4.27 21.44 17.67
CA ALA A 14 -4.84 20.53 16.70
C ALA A 14 -5.43 19.30 17.41
N VAL A 15 -6.59 18.84 16.89
CA VAL A 15 -7.24 17.60 17.35
C VAL A 15 -7.34 16.63 16.16
N HIS A 16 -7.22 15.33 16.45
CA HIS A 16 -7.43 14.28 15.46
C HIS A 16 -8.84 13.73 15.61
N ILE A 17 -9.62 13.83 14.55
CA ILE A 17 -10.99 13.30 14.49
C ILE A 17 -11.04 12.28 13.37
N PRO A 18 -11.06 10.95 13.65
CA PRO A 18 -11.24 9.93 12.63
C PRO A 18 -12.67 9.99 12.08
N GLU A 19 -12.86 10.42 10.84
CA GLU A 19 -14.17 10.51 10.19
C GLU A 19 -14.40 9.37 9.22
N THR A 20 -13.35 8.93 8.54
CA THR A 20 -13.42 7.88 7.52
C THR A 20 -12.12 7.13 7.43
N ILE A 21 -12.18 5.96 6.81
CA ILE A 21 -11.01 5.14 6.51
C ILE A 21 -11.11 4.59 5.10
N GLY A 22 -9.98 4.55 4.41
CA GLY A 22 -9.81 3.90 3.12
C GLY A 22 -8.65 2.91 3.15
N SER A 23 -8.68 1.94 2.26
CA SER A 23 -7.58 1.01 2.05
C SER A 23 -6.73 1.45 0.87
N VAL A 24 -5.44 1.17 0.93
CA VAL A 24 -4.49 1.31 -0.19
C VAL A 24 -4.22 -0.08 -0.74
N VAL A 25 -4.32 -0.22 -2.06
CA VAL A 25 -4.23 -1.52 -2.74
C VAL A 25 -3.15 -1.53 -3.81
N PRO A 26 -2.44 -2.67 -4.01
CA PRO A 26 -1.53 -2.84 -5.13
C PRO A 26 -2.34 -3.11 -6.41
N ALA A 27 -2.55 -2.07 -7.22
CA ALA A 27 -3.22 -2.17 -8.51
C ALA A 27 -2.22 -2.56 -9.61
N TYR A 28 -2.67 -3.34 -10.60
CA TYR A 28 -1.79 -3.84 -11.65
C TYR A 28 -2.49 -3.92 -13.01
N ASN A 29 -1.69 -3.93 -14.08
CA ASN A 29 -2.14 -4.09 -15.45
C ASN A 29 -1.50 -5.32 -16.10
N LEU A 30 -2.07 -6.50 -15.82
CA LEU A 30 -1.71 -7.79 -16.41
C LEU A 30 -2.92 -8.43 -17.08
N PRO A 31 -2.71 -9.34 -18.07
CA PRO A 31 -3.79 -10.10 -18.70
C PRO A 31 -4.33 -11.25 -17.82
N VAL A 32 -4.02 -11.25 -16.53
CA VAL A 32 -4.49 -12.24 -15.56
C VAL A 32 -5.30 -11.57 -14.46
N GLU A 33 -6.13 -12.37 -13.77
CA GLU A 33 -6.89 -11.96 -12.60
C GLU A 33 -6.51 -12.82 -11.38
N GLY A 34 -6.84 -12.33 -10.18
CA GLY A 34 -6.60 -13.08 -8.95
C GLY A 34 -5.13 -13.17 -8.55
N LEU A 35 -4.30 -12.20 -8.97
CA LEU A 35 -2.90 -12.12 -8.57
C LEU A 35 -2.79 -12.06 -7.05
N LYS A 36 -1.89 -12.87 -6.51
CA LYS A 36 -1.53 -12.91 -5.08
C LYS A 36 -0.13 -12.38 -4.87
N LEU A 37 0.05 -11.53 -3.87
CA LEU A 37 1.37 -10.99 -3.50
C LEU A 37 1.54 -11.06 -1.98
N THR A 38 2.78 -11.29 -1.54
CA THR A 38 3.15 -11.18 -0.13
C THR A 38 3.84 -9.85 0.14
N GLY A 39 3.85 -9.41 1.39
CA GLY A 39 4.55 -8.18 1.78
C GLY A 39 6.02 -8.14 1.36
N PRO A 40 6.82 -9.19 1.62
CA PRO A 40 8.21 -9.24 1.17
C PRO A 40 8.38 -9.16 -0.36
N ILE A 41 7.50 -9.79 -1.14
CA ILE A 41 7.52 -9.69 -2.60
C ILE A 41 7.23 -8.26 -3.06
N LEU A 42 6.23 -7.61 -2.46
CA LEU A 42 5.93 -6.19 -2.74
C LEU A 42 7.14 -5.31 -2.41
N GLY A 43 7.77 -5.50 -1.26
CA GLY A 43 9.00 -4.79 -0.92
C GLY A 43 10.11 -5.00 -1.94
N ASP A 44 10.35 -6.23 -2.38
CA ASP A 44 11.36 -6.57 -3.40
C ASP A 44 11.03 -5.97 -4.79
N ILE A 45 9.75 -5.90 -5.18
CA ILE A 45 9.32 -5.25 -6.43
C ILE A 45 9.61 -3.74 -6.37
N PHE A 46 9.18 -3.06 -5.32
CA PHE A 46 9.37 -1.60 -5.19
C PHE A 46 10.82 -1.19 -4.90
N LEU A 47 11.67 -2.13 -4.45
CA LEU A 47 13.13 -1.97 -4.38
C LEU A 47 13.84 -2.29 -5.70
N GLY A 48 13.14 -2.77 -6.74
CA GLY A 48 13.74 -3.19 -8.00
C GLY A 48 14.57 -4.48 -7.92
N LYS A 49 14.39 -5.29 -6.86
CA LYS A 49 15.04 -6.60 -6.70
C LYS A 49 14.31 -7.70 -7.48
N ILE A 50 13.00 -7.62 -7.58
CA ILE A 50 12.16 -8.43 -8.46
C ILE A 50 11.74 -7.54 -9.62
N THR A 51 12.21 -7.86 -10.81
CA THR A 51 12.02 -7.04 -12.02
C THR A 51 11.13 -7.71 -13.07
N LYS A 52 10.76 -8.97 -12.90
CA LYS A 52 9.94 -9.72 -13.86
C LYS A 52 8.74 -10.36 -13.20
N TRP A 53 7.61 -10.38 -13.93
CA TRP A 53 6.38 -10.97 -13.41
C TRP A 53 6.46 -12.48 -13.20
N ASN A 54 7.23 -13.20 -14.02
CA ASN A 54 7.46 -14.64 -13.88
C ASN A 54 8.60 -15.00 -12.92
N ASP A 55 9.02 -14.06 -12.05
CA ASP A 55 9.98 -14.37 -10.98
C ASP A 55 9.50 -15.60 -10.18
N PRO A 56 10.38 -16.56 -9.87
CA PRO A 56 10.01 -17.77 -9.14
C PRO A 56 9.26 -17.52 -7.82
N LYS A 57 9.57 -16.43 -7.10
CA LYS A 57 8.87 -16.07 -5.86
C LYS A 57 7.40 -15.72 -6.13
N ILE A 58 7.12 -14.96 -7.20
CA ILE A 58 5.75 -14.60 -7.60
C ILE A 58 5.04 -15.85 -8.13
N GLN A 59 5.69 -16.60 -9.02
CA GLN A 59 5.10 -17.78 -9.66
C GLN A 59 4.72 -18.87 -8.64
N SER A 60 5.53 -19.08 -7.59
CA SER A 60 5.30 -20.12 -6.58
C SER A 60 3.97 -19.96 -5.82
N ILE A 61 3.53 -18.71 -5.59
CA ILE A 61 2.27 -18.40 -4.91
C ILE A 61 1.10 -18.15 -5.89
N ASN A 62 1.39 -18.21 -7.19
CA ASN A 62 0.43 -18.01 -8.29
C ASN A 62 0.49 -19.15 -9.31
N SER A 63 0.65 -20.40 -8.87
CA SER A 63 0.87 -21.58 -9.73
C SER A 63 -0.24 -21.83 -10.78
N GLY A 64 -1.45 -21.29 -10.53
CA GLY A 64 -2.58 -21.36 -11.48
C GLY A 64 -2.61 -20.24 -12.52
N LEU A 65 -1.69 -19.27 -12.46
CA LEU A 65 -1.63 -18.12 -13.37
C LEU A 65 -0.46 -18.25 -14.35
N SER A 66 -0.70 -17.91 -15.61
CA SER A 66 0.34 -17.76 -16.62
C SER A 66 0.88 -16.32 -16.56
N LEU A 67 1.90 -16.10 -15.74
CA LEU A 67 2.54 -14.80 -15.61
C LEU A 67 3.51 -14.55 -16.76
N PRO A 68 3.51 -13.34 -17.37
CA PRO A 68 4.40 -13.02 -18.47
C PRO A 68 5.87 -12.92 -18.02
N ALA A 69 6.80 -13.13 -18.94
CA ALA A 69 8.24 -12.96 -18.71
C ALA A 69 8.69 -11.49 -18.83
N ASP A 70 7.73 -10.58 -18.93
CA ASP A 70 7.97 -9.15 -19.13
C ASP A 70 8.46 -8.47 -17.84
N ASP A 71 9.11 -7.33 -18.04
CA ASP A 71 9.59 -6.49 -16.95
C ASP A 71 8.41 -5.82 -16.22
N ILE A 72 8.55 -5.69 -14.90
CA ILE A 72 7.60 -4.98 -14.05
C ILE A 72 7.85 -3.49 -14.17
N VAL A 73 6.82 -2.72 -14.53
CA VAL A 73 6.85 -1.26 -14.52
C VAL A 73 6.21 -0.77 -13.22
N VAL A 74 7.02 -0.25 -12.30
CA VAL A 74 6.52 0.31 -11.04
C VAL A 74 5.99 1.72 -11.29
N VAL A 75 4.80 2.03 -10.75
CA VAL A 75 4.19 3.37 -10.78
C VAL A 75 3.98 3.85 -9.36
N HIS A 76 4.43 5.06 -9.06
CA HIS A 76 4.33 5.66 -7.73
C HIS A 76 3.83 7.11 -7.77
N ARG A 77 3.52 7.70 -6.63
CA ARG A 77 3.15 9.12 -6.52
C ARG A 77 4.39 10.00 -6.71
N SER A 78 4.23 11.08 -7.46
CA SER A 78 5.25 12.12 -7.65
C SER A 78 5.08 13.32 -6.71
N ASP A 79 3.98 13.37 -5.97
CA ASP A 79 3.62 14.43 -5.02
C ASP A 79 3.59 13.89 -3.58
N GLY A 80 3.62 14.79 -2.60
CA GLY A 80 3.46 14.44 -1.19
C GLY A 80 2.06 13.89 -0.92
N SER A 81 1.94 12.68 -0.34
CA SER A 81 0.70 11.92 -0.33
C SER A 81 0.48 11.12 0.94
N GLY A 82 -0.75 11.18 1.48
CA GLY A 82 -1.20 10.26 2.52
C GLY A 82 -1.26 8.81 2.05
N THR A 83 -1.61 8.55 0.78
CA THR A 83 -1.61 7.21 0.17
C THR A 83 -0.18 6.65 0.12
N THR A 84 0.81 7.48 -0.25
CA THR A 84 2.24 7.11 -0.20
C THR A 84 2.69 6.81 1.22
N PHE A 85 2.25 7.61 2.21
CA PHE A 85 2.59 7.33 3.60
C PHE A 85 2.10 5.96 4.06
N VAL A 86 0.82 5.63 3.80
CA VAL A 86 0.25 4.32 4.14
C VAL A 86 0.97 3.18 3.43
N TRP A 87 1.26 3.35 2.14
CA TRP A 87 1.97 2.34 1.36
C TRP A 87 3.39 2.09 1.86
N THR A 88 4.16 3.14 2.10
CA THR A 88 5.55 3.03 2.59
C THR A 88 5.61 2.56 4.03
N ASP A 89 4.64 2.92 4.88
CA ASP A 89 4.50 2.37 6.23
C ASP A 89 4.22 0.86 6.18
N TYR A 90 3.33 0.39 5.28
CA TYR A 90 3.11 -1.03 5.06
C TYR A 90 4.39 -1.74 4.60
N LEU A 91 5.08 -1.22 3.59
CA LEU A 91 6.32 -1.81 3.09
C LEU A 91 7.42 -1.89 4.17
N SER A 92 7.53 -0.86 5.02
CA SER A 92 8.44 -0.86 6.17
C SER A 92 8.10 -1.96 7.18
N ASN A 93 6.83 -2.22 7.41
CA ASN A 93 6.38 -3.27 8.34
C ASN A 93 6.64 -4.69 7.83
N VAL A 94 6.63 -4.91 6.51
CA VAL A 94 6.67 -6.26 5.92
C VAL A 94 7.98 -6.59 5.20
N SER A 95 8.87 -5.62 5.05
CA SER A 95 10.16 -5.76 4.35
C SER A 95 11.26 -5.01 5.10
N SER A 96 12.12 -5.75 5.79
CA SER A 96 13.29 -5.16 6.45
C SER A 96 14.24 -4.46 5.47
N GLY A 97 14.32 -4.94 4.22
CA GLY A 97 15.11 -4.31 3.17
C GLY A 97 14.56 -2.94 2.78
N TRP A 98 13.23 -2.81 2.71
CA TRP A 98 12.58 -1.51 2.47
C TRP A 98 12.79 -0.57 3.65
N GLU A 99 12.53 -1.03 4.88
CA GLU A 99 12.67 -0.20 6.09
C GLU A 99 14.07 0.38 6.23
N GLN A 100 15.11 -0.43 5.98
CA GLN A 100 16.51 0.00 6.12
C GLN A 100 16.97 0.96 5.03
N GLN A 101 16.44 0.83 3.80
CA GLN A 101 16.92 1.60 2.65
C GLN A 101 16.11 2.86 2.40
N ILE A 102 14.81 2.80 2.63
CA ILE A 102 13.85 3.85 2.24
C ILE A 102 13.06 4.36 3.44
N GLY A 103 12.50 3.46 4.25
CA GLY A 103 11.61 3.81 5.35
C GLY A 103 10.23 4.29 4.87
N LYS A 104 9.56 5.10 5.71
CA LYS A 104 8.21 5.60 5.45
C LYS A 104 8.15 7.12 5.39
N GLY A 105 7.26 7.64 4.54
CA GLY A 105 7.06 9.08 4.37
C GLY A 105 5.90 9.43 3.45
N LYS A 106 5.43 10.68 3.52
CA LYS A 106 4.48 11.27 2.56
C LYS A 106 5.12 11.42 1.17
N SER A 107 6.47 11.46 1.12
CA SER A 107 7.34 11.46 -0.05
C SER A 107 8.62 10.73 0.31
N VAL A 108 9.13 9.89 -0.58
CA VAL A 108 10.36 9.11 -0.40
C VAL A 108 11.17 9.11 -1.71
N GLU A 109 12.46 8.78 -1.60
CA GLU A 109 13.31 8.56 -2.77
C GLU A 109 13.03 7.17 -3.34
N TRP A 110 12.24 7.12 -4.41
CA TRP A 110 11.86 5.85 -5.05
C TRP A 110 13.05 5.23 -5.78
N PRO A 111 13.42 3.97 -5.48
CA PRO A 111 14.55 3.30 -6.14
C PRO A 111 14.29 3.02 -7.61
N VAL A 112 13.04 2.75 -7.97
CA VAL A 112 12.61 2.39 -9.33
C VAL A 112 11.21 2.94 -9.62
N GLY A 113 10.86 3.01 -10.89
CA GLY A 113 9.51 3.33 -11.34
C GLY A 113 9.37 4.71 -11.95
N VAL A 114 8.12 5.03 -12.27
CA VAL A 114 7.72 6.32 -12.84
C VAL A 114 6.73 7.01 -11.93
N GLY A 115 6.92 8.31 -11.73
CA GLY A 115 6.06 9.13 -10.89
C GLY A 115 4.85 9.65 -11.63
N ALA A 116 3.68 9.65 -10.95
CA ALA A 116 2.44 10.23 -11.47
C ALA A 116 1.72 11.03 -10.36
N PRO A 117 1.08 12.17 -10.68
CA PRO A 117 0.45 13.04 -9.69
C PRO A 117 -0.92 12.51 -9.27
N GLY A 118 -1.19 12.50 -7.98
CA GLY A 118 -2.48 12.08 -7.41
C GLY A 118 -2.79 10.59 -7.61
N ASN A 119 -3.85 10.11 -6.96
CA ASN A 119 -4.36 8.75 -7.22
C ASN A 119 -4.84 8.59 -8.67
N GLU A 120 -5.44 9.64 -9.25
CA GLU A 120 -5.91 9.65 -10.63
C GLU A 120 -4.76 9.44 -11.62
N GLY A 121 -3.64 10.17 -11.44
CA GLY A 121 -2.46 10.03 -12.29
C GLY A 121 -1.85 8.64 -12.20
N VAL A 122 -1.72 8.08 -10.99
CA VAL A 122 -1.24 6.70 -10.79
C VAL A 122 -2.19 5.69 -11.44
N ALA A 123 -3.49 5.80 -11.20
CA ALA A 123 -4.50 4.91 -11.80
C ALA A 123 -4.46 4.96 -13.33
N ASN A 124 -4.40 6.16 -13.92
CA ASN A 124 -4.29 6.33 -15.37
C ASN A 124 -2.98 5.72 -15.92
N SER A 125 -1.86 5.97 -15.25
CA SER A 125 -0.56 5.40 -15.67
C SER A 125 -0.56 3.88 -15.64
N ILE A 126 -1.15 3.25 -14.62
CA ILE A 126 -1.28 1.80 -14.55
C ILE A 126 -2.18 1.29 -15.67
N ASN A 127 -3.36 1.90 -15.90
CA ASN A 127 -4.29 1.45 -16.93
C ASN A 127 -3.72 1.54 -18.34
N THR A 128 -2.88 2.51 -18.60
CA THR A 128 -2.29 2.75 -19.94
C THR A 128 -0.93 2.07 -20.16
N THR A 129 -0.31 1.55 -19.09
CA THR A 129 1.01 0.90 -19.16
C THR A 129 0.87 -0.60 -18.93
N PRO A 130 1.01 -1.45 -19.95
CA PRO A 130 1.06 -2.90 -19.77
C PRO A 130 2.16 -3.32 -18.79
N ASN A 131 1.93 -4.42 -18.07
CA ASN A 131 2.90 -5.00 -17.12
C ASN A 131 3.27 -4.08 -15.95
N SER A 132 2.42 -3.08 -15.65
CA SER A 132 2.65 -2.16 -14.53
C SER A 132 2.01 -2.63 -13.23
N ILE A 133 2.58 -2.14 -12.12
CA ILE A 133 2.05 -2.22 -10.77
C ILE A 133 2.26 -0.89 -10.05
N GLY A 134 1.30 -0.47 -9.27
CA GLY A 134 1.41 0.69 -8.41
C GLY A 134 0.45 0.57 -7.24
N TYR A 135 0.25 1.65 -6.51
CA TYR A 135 -0.66 1.68 -5.38
C TYR A 135 -1.65 2.84 -5.52
N VAL A 136 -2.90 2.56 -5.23
CA VAL A 136 -3.99 3.55 -5.22
C VAL A 136 -4.91 3.31 -4.03
N GLU A 137 -5.70 4.30 -3.70
CA GLU A 137 -6.78 4.12 -2.74
C GLU A 137 -7.88 3.24 -3.37
N LEU A 138 -8.46 2.34 -2.57
CA LEU A 138 -9.39 1.30 -3.03
C LEU A 138 -10.59 1.85 -3.82
N ALA A 139 -11.13 3.02 -3.46
CA ALA A 139 -12.26 3.61 -4.18
C ALA A 139 -11.89 3.90 -5.64
N TYR A 140 -10.66 4.31 -5.95
CA TYR A 140 -10.20 4.47 -7.33
C TYR A 140 -10.15 3.13 -8.07
N ALA A 141 -9.63 2.08 -7.43
CA ALA A 141 -9.60 0.77 -8.04
C ALA A 141 -11.01 0.25 -8.37
N ILE A 142 -11.96 0.43 -7.46
CA ILE A 142 -13.36 0.01 -7.66
C ILE A 142 -14.04 0.84 -8.77
N THR A 143 -13.95 2.16 -8.72
CA THR A 143 -14.66 3.05 -9.66
C THR A 143 -14.12 2.96 -11.08
N THR A 144 -12.85 2.67 -11.24
CA THR A 144 -12.20 2.52 -12.56
C THR A 144 -12.09 1.07 -13.04
N GLY A 145 -12.58 0.11 -12.25
CA GLY A 145 -12.52 -1.32 -12.59
C GLY A 145 -11.10 -1.90 -12.66
N MET A 146 -10.16 -1.29 -11.92
CA MET A 146 -8.77 -1.75 -11.90
C MET A 146 -8.63 -3.10 -11.19
N LYS A 147 -7.80 -3.97 -11.76
CA LYS A 147 -7.35 -5.17 -11.07
C LYS A 147 -6.42 -4.79 -9.92
N HIS A 148 -6.61 -5.41 -8.76
CA HIS A 148 -5.72 -5.24 -7.62
C HIS A 148 -5.45 -6.60 -6.98
N ALA A 149 -4.21 -6.80 -6.51
CA ALA A 149 -3.78 -8.09 -5.99
C ALA A 149 -4.35 -8.37 -4.60
N ALA A 150 -4.62 -9.65 -4.33
CA ALA A 150 -4.82 -10.12 -2.97
C ALA A 150 -3.48 -10.14 -2.22
N VAL A 151 -3.44 -9.56 -1.04
CA VAL A 151 -2.23 -9.43 -0.22
C VAL A 151 -2.28 -10.39 0.95
N GLN A 152 -1.17 -11.07 1.21
CA GLN A 152 -1.09 -11.99 2.35
C GLN A 152 -1.03 -11.20 3.65
N ASN A 153 -1.95 -11.49 4.56
CA ASN A 153 -1.99 -10.90 5.90
C ASN A 153 -1.10 -11.66 6.90
N GLN A 154 -1.04 -11.18 8.15
CA GLN A 154 -0.25 -11.80 9.22
C GLN A 154 -0.69 -13.23 9.56
N ALA A 155 -1.96 -13.58 9.33
CA ALA A 155 -2.47 -14.93 9.54
C ALA A 155 -2.12 -15.90 8.38
N GLY A 156 -1.47 -15.42 7.31
CA GLY A 156 -1.09 -16.21 6.14
C GLY A 156 -2.16 -16.30 5.06
N ASN A 157 -3.31 -15.64 5.24
CA ASN A 157 -4.41 -15.63 4.27
C ASN A 157 -4.20 -14.56 3.21
N PHE A 158 -4.54 -14.87 1.96
CA PHE A 158 -4.57 -13.87 0.89
C PHE A 158 -5.92 -13.15 0.89
N ILE A 159 -5.90 -11.88 1.24
CA ILE A 159 -7.09 -11.03 1.38
C ILE A 159 -7.22 -10.11 0.17
N GLN A 160 -8.35 -10.24 -0.52
CA GLN A 160 -8.77 -9.25 -1.51
C GLN A 160 -9.34 -8.04 -0.77
N ALA A 161 -8.76 -6.87 -1.01
CA ALA A 161 -9.23 -5.65 -0.36
C ALA A 161 -10.72 -5.39 -0.67
N SER A 162 -11.47 -5.06 0.35
CA SER A 162 -12.90 -4.77 0.29
C SER A 162 -13.32 -3.89 1.46
N ILE A 163 -14.53 -3.35 1.41
CA ILE A 163 -15.10 -2.60 2.53
C ILE A 163 -15.13 -3.47 3.81
N ASN A 164 -15.45 -4.76 3.67
CA ASN A 164 -15.53 -5.65 4.83
C ASN A 164 -14.14 -5.95 5.41
N ALA A 165 -13.13 -6.20 4.57
CA ALA A 165 -11.76 -6.39 5.03
C ALA A 165 -11.20 -5.11 5.69
N THR A 166 -11.52 -3.92 5.14
CA THR A 166 -11.17 -2.64 5.75
C THR A 166 -11.81 -2.48 7.14
N LYS A 167 -13.11 -2.82 7.27
CA LYS A 167 -13.81 -2.79 8.57
C LYS A 167 -13.20 -3.76 9.58
N ALA A 168 -12.79 -4.96 9.16
CA ALA A 168 -12.13 -5.93 10.01
C ALA A 168 -10.80 -5.39 10.55
N ALA A 169 -9.97 -4.79 9.71
CA ALA A 169 -8.72 -4.16 10.12
C ALA A 169 -8.94 -3.03 11.14
N VAL A 170 -9.93 -2.17 10.88
CA VAL A 170 -10.29 -1.07 11.82
C VAL A 170 -10.78 -1.60 13.14
N ALA A 171 -11.64 -2.62 13.15
CA ALA A 171 -12.18 -3.20 14.39
C ALA A 171 -11.07 -3.70 15.33
N VAL A 172 -9.97 -4.19 14.77
CA VAL A 172 -8.79 -4.59 15.56
C VAL A 172 -8.01 -3.38 16.09
N ALA A 173 -7.86 -2.33 15.28
CA ALA A 173 -7.05 -1.16 15.64
C ALA A 173 -7.80 -0.14 16.52
N ALA A 174 -9.12 -0.01 16.36
CA ALA A 174 -9.93 1.02 16.98
C ALA A 174 -9.80 1.09 18.54
N PRO A 175 -9.73 -0.04 19.28
CA PRO A 175 -9.57 0.02 20.73
C PRO A 175 -8.26 0.62 21.22
N SER A 176 -7.24 0.69 20.35
CA SER A 176 -5.91 1.22 20.66
C SER A 176 -5.68 2.66 20.16
N LEU A 177 -6.68 3.27 19.52
CA LEU A 177 -6.55 4.64 19.05
C LEU A 177 -6.48 5.62 20.22
N PRO A 178 -5.57 6.61 20.19
CA PRO A 178 -5.49 7.64 21.22
C PRO A 178 -6.71 8.56 21.23
N ALA A 179 -6.91 9.30 22.31
CA ALA A 179 -7.87 10.38 22.36
C ALA A 179 -7.49 11.49 21.35
N GLY A 180 -8.49 12.08 20.70
CA GLY A 180 -8.28 13.05 19.61
C GLY A 180 -7.58 14.34 20.03
N ASP A 181 -7.68 14.70 21.31
CA ASP A 181 -7.05 15.87 21.93
C ASP A 181 -5.60 15.65 22.39
N GLN A 182 -5.02 14.50 22.05
CA GLN A 182 -3.63 14.13 22.35
C GLN A 182 -2.81 13.99 21.05
N PRO A 183 -2.50 15.10 20.34
CA PRO A 183 -1.91 15.03 19.01
C PRO A 183 -0.57 14.27 18.95
N GLN A 184 0.28 14.35 19.99
CA GLN A 184 1.55 13.62 20.06
C GLN A 184 1.35 12.09 20.06
N SER A 185 0.26 11.60 20.66
CA SER A 185 -0.05 10.17 20.71
C SER A 185 -0.46 9.60 19.36
N TRP A 186 -0.83 10.45 18.39
CA TRP A 186 -1.18 10.05 17.04
C TRP A 186 0.01 9.89 16.11
N THR A 187 1.17 10.42 16.43
CA THR A 187 2.36 10.46 15.55
C THR A 187 2.74 9.08 14.99
N ASN A 188 2.56 8.02 15.76
CA ASN A 188 2.87 6.64 15.38
C ASN A 188 1.63 5.75 15.17
N VAL A 189 0.45 6.35 15.09
CA VAL A 189 -0.77 5.56 14.85
C VAL A 189 -0.77 5.02 13.43
N THR A 190 -0.94 3.72 13.31
CA THR A 190 -1.08 3.01 12.05
C THR A 190 -2.09 1.88 12.17
N VAL A 191 -2.80 1.59 11.09
CA VAL A 191 -3.67 0.43 10.95
C VAL A 191 -3.21 -0.50 9.82
N VAL A 192 -2.00 -0.26 9.30
CA VAL A 192 -1.42 -1.11 8.26
C VAL A 192 -1.04 -2.46 8.84
N ASN A 193 -1.14 -3.50 8.02
CA ASN A 193 -0.81 -4.87 8.39
C ASN A 193 -1.49 -5.31 9.72
N ALA A 194 -2.77 -4.97 9.88
CA ALA A 194 -3.52 -5.32 11.09
C ALA A 194 -3.57 -6.84 11.28
N PRO A 195 -3.42 -7.34 12.54
CA PRO A 195 -3.55 -8.76 12.81
C PRO A 195 -5.01 -9.20 12.68
N GLY A 196 -5.24 -10.38 12.10
CA GLY A 196 -6.57 -10.96 11.92
C GLY A 196 -6.65 -11.86 10.71
N ALA A 197 -7.64 -12.74 10.68
CA ALA A 197 -7.81 -13.68 9.58
C ALA A 197 -8.44 -13.03 8.34
N ASP A 198 -9.21 -11.96 8.54
CA ASP A 198 -10.02 -11.30 7.49
C ASP A 198 -9.59 -9.84 7.22
N SER A 199 -8.46 -9.44 7.82
CA SER A 199 -7.92 -8.07 7.72
C SER A 199 -6.67 -7.98 6.85
#